data_973a629261161c4d5b33cac32181e26b
#
_entry.id   973a629261161c4d5b33cac32181e26b
#
_cell.length_a   1.000
_cell.length_b   1.000
_cell.length_c   1.000
_cell.angle_alpha   90.00
_cell.angle_beta   90.00
_cell.angle_gamma   90.00
#
_symmetry.space_group_name_H-M   'P 1'
#
loop_
_entity.id
_entity.type
_entity.pdbx_description
1 polymer ?
#
loop_
_entity_poly.entity_id
_entity_poly.type
_entity_poly.pdbx_seq_one_letter_code
_entity_poly.pdbx_strand_id
1 'polypeptide(L)'
;YKLFKNNYFYGQGDVQFEVIEGLNVKANLYKSRYTSDYSQWESPDNALGGGAGNSLGDSSNGYAKRRNFVWDRELMEWTADYNKSFGAEEKHKLNALLGYSWETNGYQSQESLATQFSVASMGANSIQAGNDLKIGNVTSSKNDYKLISFFARAHYSYDERYMITATMRRDGSSKFGANHKWGWFPSVSAAWGISQEAFMQDISWLNDLKLRAGYGVTGNQDGLKPYKSLELYQPYGTYYNGGGTSTSFRITQNPNPDLKWESTAMFNIGVDFQLFNGRLGGTVEYYSKKTSDMLYDYAVPTPTYVYKKIAANVGDMSNKGIEVMLNLDVIRNKSFNWNTSINLSHNKNEITKLSNDLFSTSRVYVGDPWIRGASGVTSHVVEEGYPVGQFFMLKCNGIDENGKFIMEDVNKDGQISDDDRTYVGDSQPDLTFGWNNTFTWKNWDASFFLRGQIGGKLLNNPRAAYGNNTYVAGANAMKGDDLMLLRENSRVSSYYLENASFARLDNMSIGYTFNTKKIDWLDKARIYVAAQNLFVITSYSGLDPEVELFRGEASDTDAGLSPGIEPRNYMPKARSFTFGVNLSF
;
A
#
# COMPACT_ATOMS: atom_id res chain seq x y z
N TYR A 1 5.04 -18.47 -22.96
CA TYR A 1 4.64 -18.76 -21.59
C TYR A 1 5.54 -18.07 -20.56
N LYS A 2 4.97 -17.86 -19.35
CA LYS A 2 5.71 -17.47 -18.15
C LYS A 2 5.44 -18.53 -17.09
N LEU A 3 6.50 -19.09 -16.51
CA LEU A 3 6.41 -20.14 -15.50
C LEU A 3 7.17 -19.71 -14.24
N PHE A 4 6.52 -19.81 -13.10
CA PHE A 4 7.11 -19.59 -11.79
C PHE A 4 7.06 -20.88 -10.99
N LYS A 5 8.20 -21.29 -10.44
CA LYS A 5 8.28 -22.36 -9.45
C LYS A 5 8.79 -21.77 -8.15
N ASN A 6 7.89 -21.62 -7.20
CA ASN A 6 8.15 -20.96 -5.94
C ASN A 6 8.22 -22.00 -4.82
N ASN A 7 9.24 -21.91 -3.97
CA ASN A 7 9.32 -22.69 -2.75
C ASN A 7 9.47 -21.72 -1.57
N TYR A 8 8.69 -21.92 -0.56
CA TYR A 8 8.74 -21.16 0.67
C TYR A 8 8.96 -22.10 1.85
N PHE A 9 10.03 -21.87 2.58
CA PHE A 9 10.32 -22.53 3.83
C PHE A 9 10.32 -21.49 4.95
N TYR A 10 9.68 -21.80 6.05
CA TYR A 10 9.83 -21.05 7.29
C TYR A 10 9.86 -21.99 8.48
N GLY A 11 10.60 -21.60 9.51
CA GLY A 11 10.64 -22.26 10.80
C GLY A 11 10.70 -21.23 11.91
N GLN A 12 9.99 -21.48 12.98
CA GLN A 12 10.00 -20.67 14.19
C GLN A 12 10.07 -21.60 15.38
N GLY A 13 10.89 -21.24 16.35
CA GLY A 13 10.97 -21.91 17.64
C GLY A 13 11.08 -20.86 18.74
N ASP A 14 10.38 -21.10 19.83
CA ASP A 14 10.50 -20.28 21.01
C ASP A 14 10.70 -21.14 22.26
N VAL A 15 11.43 -20.57 23.19
CA VAL A 15 11.66 -21.16 24.54
C VAL A 15 11.35 -20.07 25.53
N GLN A 16 10.50 -20.38 26.49
CA GLN A 16 10.16 -19.49 27.59
C GLN A 16 10.50 -20.18 28.90
N PHE A 17 11.06 -19.42 29.82
CA PHE A 17 11.42 -19.84 31.14
C PHE A 17 10.97 -18.84 32.19
N GLU A 18 10.25 -19.26 33.19
CA GLU A 18 9.90 -18.45 34.35
C GLU A 18 11.07 -18.49 35.36
N VAL A 19 11.76 -17.35 35.50
CA VAL A 19 12.96 -17.19 36.35
C VAL A 19 12.58 -17.10 37.82
N ILE A 20 11.57 -16.27 38.09
CA ILE A 20 10.90 -16.11 39.39
C ILE A 20 9.42 -15.85 39.12
N GLU A 21 8.57 -15.97 40.13
CA GLU A 21 7.16 -15.72 40.01
C GLU A 21 6.85 -14.39 39.30
N GLY A 22 6.15 -14.46 38.18
CA GLY A 22 5.77 -13.35 37.34
C GLY A 22 6.85 -12.84 36.38
N LEU A 23 8.11 -13.32 36.44
CA LEU A 23 9.17 -12.94 35.50
C LEU A 23 9.45 -14.07 34.51
N ASN A 24 9.05 -13.87 33.27
CA ASN A 24 9.30 -14.77 32.16
C ASN A 24 10.39 -14.21 31.24
N VAL A 25 11.35 -15.05 30.88
CA VAL A 25 12.34 -14.77 29.84
C VAL A 25 12.04 -15.66 28.65
N LYS A 26 11.92 -15.06 27.47
CA LYS A 26 11.60 -15.76 26.22
C LYS A 26 12.66 -15.47 25.17
N ALA A 27 13.11 -16.53 24.50
CA ALA A 27 13.90 -16.45 23.28
C ALA A 27 13.05 -16.94 22.11
N ASN A 28 12.98 -16.16 21.04
CA ASN A 28 12.30 -16.50 19.80
C ASN A 28 13.30 -16.47 18.65
N LEU A 29 13.33 -17.55 17.86
CA LEU A 29 14.16 -17.68 16.67
C LEU A 29 13.25 -17.94 15.48
N TYR A 30 13.43 -17.17 14.43
CA TYR A 30 12.69 -17.31 13.19
C TYR A 30 13.65 -17.31 12.01
N LYS A 31 13.42 -18.21 11.07
CA LYS A 31 14.09 -18.25 9.78
C LYS A 31 13.10 -18.52 8.67
N SER A 32 13.16 -17.74 7.59
CA SER A 32 12.46 -18.05 6.35
C SER A 32 13.37 -17.94 5.14
N ARG A 33 13.07 -18.77 4.15
CA ARG A 33 13.73 -18.76 2.85
C ARG A 33 12.69 -18.91 1.75
N TYR A 34 12.67 -17.95 0.86
CA TYR A 34 11.86 -17.99 -0.34
C TYR A 34 12.78 -18.11 -1.56
N THR A 35 12.54 -19.10 -2.40
CA THR A 35 13.25 -19.29 -3.66
C THR A 35 12.25 -19.29 -4.80
N SER A 36 12.60 -18.64 -5.91
CA SER A 36 11.80 -18.64 -7.12
C SER A 36 12.67 -18.93 -8.34
N ASP A 37 12.25 -19.92 -9.10
CA ASP A 37 12.75 -20.19 -10.44
C ASP A 37 11.73 -19.65 -11.44
N TYR A 38 12.12 -18.64 -12.19
CA TYR A 38 11.32 -18.04 -13.24
C TYR A 38 11.86 -18.41 -14.61
N SER A 39 10.97 -18.84 -15.52
CA SER A 39 11.29 -19.00 -16.92
C SER A 39 10.22 -18.37 -17.80
N GLN A 40 10.65 -17.66 -18.82
CA GLN A 40 9.80 -17.06 -19.86
C GLN A 40 10.30 -17.49 -21.20
N TRP A 41 9.36 -17.84 -22.08
CA TRP A 41 9.63 -18.13 -23.47
C TRP A 41 8.57 -17.49 -24.34
N GLU A 42 9.03 -16.78 -25.37
CA GLU A 42 8.18 -16.24 -26.44
C GLU A 42 8.72 -16.80 -27.75
N SER A 43 7.88 -17.58 -28.45
CA SER A 43 8.23 -18.22 -29.71
C SER A 43 8.47 -17.16 -30.80
N PRO A 44 9.39 -17.39 -31.74
CA PRO A 44 9.49 -16.58 -32.96
C PRO A 44 8.19 -16.49 -33.76
N ASP A 45 7.35 -17.52 -33.68
CA ASP A 45 6.06 -17.60 -34.39
C ASP A 45 4.93 -16.81 -33.70
N ASN A 46 5.18 -16.29 -32.50
CA ASN A 46 4.18 -15.50 -31.79
C ASN A 46 4.18 -14.06 -32.34
N ALA A 47 3.00 -13.59 -32.75
CA ALA A 47 2.80 -12.22 -33.23
C ALA A 47 3.26 -11.12 -32.23
N LEU A 48 3.31 -11.43 -30.92
CA LEU A 48 3.85 -10.56 -29.88
C LEU A 48 5.38 -10.74 -29.66
N GLY A 49 5.94 -11.90 -30.06
CA GLY A 49 7.37 -12.21 -29.98
C GLY A 49 8.14 -11.93 -31.27
N GLY A 50 7.41 -11.76 -32.37
CA GLY A 50 7.93 -11.50 -33.72
C GLY A 50 8.20 -10.03 -34.02
N GLY A 51 8.57 -9.23 -33.04
CA GLY A 51 9.25 -7.96 -33.36
C GLY A 51 8.41 -6.78 -32.99
N ALA A 52 7.61 -6.24 -32.73
CA ALA A 52 7.10 -4.84 -32.55
C ALA A 52 6.59 -4.51 -31.15
N GLY A 53 6.79 -5.36 -30.16
CA GLY A 53 6.13 -5.16 -28.88
C GLY A 53 6.89 -5.58 -27.61
N ASN A 54 8.13 -6.05 -27.73
CA ASN A 54 8.92 -6.25 -26.52
C ASN A 54 9.59 -4.93 -26.11
N SER A 55 9.68 -4.70 -24.83
CA SER A 55 10.33 -3.54 -24.19
C SER A 55 11.81 -3.33 -24.57
N LEU A 56 12.35 -4.14 -25.48
CA LEU A 56 13.74 -4.12 -25.93
C LEU A 56 13.92 -3.53 -27.34
N GLY A 57 12.83 -3.16 -28.04
CA GLY A 57 12.90 -2.43 -29.32
C GLY A 57 13.55 -3.20 -30.47
N ASP A 58 13.71 -4.50 -30.36
CA ASP A 58 14.39 -5.35 -31.34
C ASP A 58 13.41 -6.32 -31.99
N SER A 59 13.55 -6.52 -33.31
CA SER A 59 12.83 -7.53 -34.09
C SER A 59 13.38 -8.93 -33.76
N SER A 60 13.18 -9.37 -32.51
CA SER A 60 13.76 -10.61 -32.03
C SER A 60 12.94 -11.82 -32.44
N ASN A 61 13.52 -12.70 -33.23
CA ASN A 61 13.01 -14.03 -33.46
C ASN A 61 13.14 -14.88 -32.19
N GLY A 62 12.12 -14.81 -31.33
CA GLY A 62 12.09 -15.53 -30.06
C GLY A 62 12.82 -14.83 -28.92
N TYR A 63 12.35 -15.06 -27.70
CA TYR A 63 12.86 -14.49 -26.47
C TYR A 63 12.85 -15.55 -25.38
N ALA A 64 13.96 -15.74 -24.69
CA ALA A 64 14.07 -16.61 -23.54
C ALA A 64 14.67 -15.87 -22.35
N LYS A 65 14.07 -16.04 -21.18
CA LYS A 65 14.55 -15.48 -19.91
C LYS A 65 14.47 -16.51 -18.81
N ARG A 66 15.55 -16.63 -18.07
CA ARG A 66 15.57 -17.38 -16.80
C ARG A 66 16.05 -16.48 -15.68
N ARG A 67 15.39 -16.57 -14.53
CA ARG A 67 15.76 -15.83 -13.34
C ARG A 67 15.59 -16.71 -12.13
N ASN A 68 16.61 -16.79 -11.31
CA ASN A 68 16.57 -17.41 -10.01
C ASN A 68 16.73 -16.32 -8.97
N PHE A 69 15.93 -16.33 -7.94
CA PHE A 69 16.16 -15.46 -6.80
C PHE A 69 15.89 -16.16 -5.47
N VAL A 70 16.60 -15.70 -4.47
CA VAL A 70 16.53 -16.19 -3.09
C VAL A 70 16.31 -14.98 -2.19
N TRP A 71 15.37 -15.11 -1.30
CA TRP A 71 15.14 -14.17 -0.21
C TRP A 71 15.23 -14.90 1.10
N ASP A 72 16.19 -14.51 1.94
CA ASP A 72 16.43 -15.05 3.28
C ASP A 72 16.09 -13.98 4.32
N ARG A 73 15.40 -14.40 5.40
CA ARG A 73 15.16 -13.59 6.58
C ARG A 73 15.45 -14.40 7.83
N GLU A 74 16.20 -13.82 8.75
CA GLU A 74 16.48 -14.37 10.07
C GLU A 74 16.12 -13.32 11.12
N LEU A 75 15.45 -13.76 12.18
CA LEU A 75 15.10 -12.94 13.33
C LEU A 75 15.44 -13.71 14.60
N MET A 76 16.09 -13.02 15.52
CA MET A 76 16.29 -13.45 16.90
C MET A 76 15.74 -12.38 17.83
N GLU A 77 14.89 -12.79 18.77
CA GLU A 77 14.30 -11.87 19.74
C GLU A 77 14.41 -12.45 21.15
N TRP A 78 14.79 -11.59 22.07
CA TRP A 78 14.80 -11.89 23.50
C TRP A 78 13.89 -10.91 24.21
N THR A 79 13.02 -11.43 25.09
CA THR A 79 12.14 -10.61 25.92
C THR A 79 12.20 -11.07 27.35
N ALA A 80 12.12 -10.12 28.28
CA ALA A 80 11.88 -10.35 29.69
C ALA A 80 10.58 -9.61 30.05
N ASP A 81 9.57 -10.38 30.45
CA ASP A 81 8.24 -9.90 30.79
C ASP A 81 7.98 -10.14 32.28
N TYR A 82 7.67 -9.08 33.02
CA TYR A 82 7.35 -9.13 34.44
C TYR A 82 5.91 -8.68 34.69
N ASN A 83 5.12 -9.56 35.29
CA ASN A 83 3.74 -9.33 35.63
C ASN A 83 3.56 -9.44 37.15
N LYS A 84 2.97 -8.43 37.76
CA LYS A 84 2.68 -8.45 39.19
C LYS A 84 1.41 -7.71 39.52
N SER A 85 0.54 -8.37 40.31
CA SER A 85 -0.56 -7.72 41.00
C SER A 85 -0.17 -7.51 42.47
N PHE A 86 -0.55 -6.38 43.07
CA PHE A 86 -0.23 -6.07 44.45
C PHE A 86 -1.24 -5.10 45.08
N GLY A 87 -1.09 -4.89 46.40
CA GLY A 87 -2.02 -4.03 47.20
C GLY A 87 -3.27 -4.78 47.63
N ALA A 88 -4.13 -4.06 48.36
CA ALA A 88 -5.42 -4.61 48.79
C ALA A 88 -6.31 -4.95 47.59
N GLU A 89 -6.89 -6.17 47.60
CA GLU A 89 -7.73 -6.67 46.51
C GLU A 89 -7.01 -6.71 45.12
N GLU A 90 -5.67 -6.74 45.11
CA GLU A 90 -4.84 -6.77 43.87
C GLU A 90 -5.17 -5.63 42.88
N LYS A 91 -5.55 -4.45 43.43
CA LYS A 91 -5.96 -3.30 42.62
C LYS A 91 -4.84 -2.72 41.76
N HIS A 92 -3.61 -2.97 42.11
CA HIS A 92 -2.44 -2.52 41.36
C HIS A 92 -1.94 -3.63 40.45
N LYS A 93 -1.95 -3.42 39.15
CA LYS A 93 -1.42 -4.36 38.16
C LYS A 93 -0.29 -3.69 37.39
N LEU A 94 0.86 -4.31 37.40
CA LEU A 94 2.06 -3.87 36.67
C LEU A 94 2.47 -4.94 35.66
N ASN A 95 2.62 -4.56 34.40
CA ASN A 95 3.30 -5.34 33.39
C ASN A 95 4.49 -4.55 32.87
N ALA A 96 5.69 -5.11 32.94
CA ALA A 96 6.92 -4.50 32.44
C ALA A 96 7.59 -5.47 31.47
N LEU A 97 7.99 -4.97 30.30
CA LEU A 97 8.66 -5.72 29.25
C LEU A 97 9.97 -5.03 28.88
N LEU A 98 11.04 -5.82 28.80
CA LEU A 98 12.30 -5.43 28.17
C LEU A 98 12.56 -6.37 26.99
N GLY A 99 13.07 -5.84 25.90
CA GLY A 99 13.33 -6.67 24.73
C GLY A 99 14.52 -6.22 23.91
N TYR A 100 15.09 -7.19 23.22
CA TYR A 100 16.14 -7.04 22.22
C TYR A 100 15.75 -7.84 21.00
N SER A 101 15.88 -7.26 19.80
CA SER A 101 15.74 -8.03 18.57
C SER A 101 16.87 -7.75 17.59
N TRP A 102 17.24 -8.76 16.84
CA TRP A 102 18.17 -8.70 15.74
C TRP A 102 17.54 -9.37 14.52
N GLU A 103 17.52 -8.65 13.41
CA GLU A 103 16.95 -9.12 12.14
C GLU A 103 17.94 -8.89 11.01
N THR A 104 18.04 -9.85 10.10
CA THR A 104 18.73 -9.70 8.82
C THR A 104 17.82 -10.15 7.68
N ASN A 105 17.85 -9.39 6.60
CA ASN A 105 17.15 -9.70 5.35
C ASN A 105 18.18 -9.69 4.23
N GLY A 106 18.21 -10.73 3.43
CA GLY A 106 19.09 -10.88 2.27
C GLY A 106 18.30 -11.20 1.02
N TYR A 107 18.65 -10.56 -0.08
CA TYR A 107 18.13 -10.85 -1.41
C TYR A 107 19.28 -11.12 -2.36
N GLN A 108 19.17 -12.18 -3.13
CA GLN A 108 20.12 -12.52 -4.19
C GLN A 108 19.37 -12.96 -5.43
N SER A 109 19.75 -12.47 -6.59
CA SER A 109 19.19 -12.90 -7.87
C SER A 109 20.26 -13.08 -8.93
N GLN A 110 19.97 -13.97 -9.86
CA GLN A 110 20.72 -14.17 -11.11
C GLN A 110 19.71 -14.26 -12.25
N GLU A 111 19.96 -13.55 -13.32
CA GLU A 111 19.11 -13.50 -14.50
C GLU A 111 19.94 -13.71 -15.76
N SER A 112 19.41 -14.49 -16.69
CA SER A 112 19.96 -14.69 -18.02
C SER A 112 18.85 -14.50 -19.05
N LEU A 113 19.18 -13.80 -20.13
CA LEU A 113 18.26 -13.47 -21.21
C LEU A 113 18.98 -13.67 -22.56
N ALA A 114 18.27 -14.23 -23.53
CA ALA A 114 18.74 -14.31 -24.89
C ALA A 114 17.58 -14.11 -25.88
N THR A 115 17.90 -13.65 -27.06
CA THR A 115 16.99 -13.45 -28.19
C THR A 115 17.52 -14.09 -29.47
N GLN A 116 16.74 -14.07 -30.56
CA GLN A 116 17.12 -14.61 -31.88
C GLN A 116 17.35 -16.13 -31.85
N PHE A 117 16.33 -16.89 -31.52
CA PHE A 117 16.35 -18.35 -31.55
C PHE A 117 15.99 -18.87 -32.95
N SER A 118 16.84 -19.73 -33.49
CA SER A 118 16.62 -20.38 -34.80
C SER A 118 15.56 -21.49 -34.74
N VAL A 119 15.29 -22.04 -33.55
CA VAL A 119 14.40 -23.20 -33.34
C VAL A 119 13.39 -22.92 -32.24
N ALA A 120 12.11 -22.84 -32.60
CA ALA A 120 11.04 -22.52 -31.67
C ALA A 120 10.83 -23.56 -30.55
N SER A 121 11.14 -24.83 -30.80
CA SER A 121 10.93 -25.95 -29.86
C SER A 121 11.91 -25.98 -28.67
N MET A 122 13.03 -25.24 -28.73
CA MET A 122 14.04 -25.23 -27.65
C MET A 122 13.52 -24.60 -26.35
N GLY A 123 12.66 -23.61 -26.45
CA GLY A 123 12.11 -22.94 -25.29
C GLY A 123 13.14 -22.25 -24.42
N ALA A 124 12.80 -21.92 -23.19
CA ALA A 124 13.70 -21.28 -22.22
C ALA A 124 14.73 -22.26 -21.58
N ASN A 125 14.81 -23.52 -22.03
CA ASN A 125 15.70 -24.52 -21.44
C ASN A 125 17.14 -24.43 -21.98
N SER A 126 17.34 -23.73 -23.09
CA SER A 126 18.65 -23.58 -23.75
C SER A 126 18.90 -22.11 -24.08
N ILE A 127 19.23 -21.30 -23.09
CA ILE A 127 19.50 -19.85 -23.26
C ILE A 127 20.64 -19.60 -24.23
N GLN A 128 21.68 -20.46 -24.23
CA GLN A 128 22.82 -20.36 -25.12
C GLN A 128 22.51 -20.60 -26.60
N ALA A 129 21.31 -21.08 -26.93
CA ALA A 129 20.88 -21.26 -28.32
C ALA A 129 20.39 -19.97 -28.99
N GLY A 130 20.23 -18.88 -28.20
CA GLY A 130 19.96 -17.56 -28.74
C GLY A 130 21.24 -16.93 -29.32
N ASN A 131 21.14 -16.34 -30.50
CA ASN A 131 22.29 -15.74 -31.22
C ASN A 131 22.66 -14.35 -30.72
N ASP A 132 21.82 -13.71 -29.93
CA ASP A 132 22.04 -12.35 -29.39
C ASP A 132 22.19 -12.37 -27.87
N LEU A 133 23.44 -12.55 -27.42
CA LEU A 133 23.89 -12.45 -26.04
C LEU A 133 24.68 -11.16 -25.86
N LYS A 134 24.00 -10.08 -25.47
CA LYS A 134 24.63 -8.76 -25.24
C LYS A 134 25.16 -8.63 -23.81
N ILE A 135 26.11 -7.71 -23.62
CA ILE A 135 26.48 -7.25 -22.27
C ILE A 135 25.24 -6.74 -21.57
N GLY A 136 24.98 -7.25 -20.38
CA GLY A 136 23.76 -6.96 -19.61
C GLY A 136 22.66 -8.01 -19.73
N ASN A 137 22.79 -8.98 -20.64
CA ASN A 137 21.85 -10.11 -20.73
C ASN A 137 22.07 -11.16 -19.63
N VAL A 138 23.26 -11.16 -19.00
CA VAL A 138 23.56 -11.95 -17.81
C VAL A 138 23.82 -10.98 -16.67
N THR A 139 22.95 -11.00 -15.67
CA THR A 139 23.01 -10.09 -14.52
C THR A 139 22.93 -10.85 -13.21
N SER A 140 23.54 -10.31 -12.18
CA SER A 140 23.40 -10.78 -10.82
C SER A 140 23.25 -9.60 -9.87
N SER A 141 22.51 -9.81 -8.78
CA SER A 141 22.33 -8.81 -7.74
C SER A 141 22.33 -9.48 -6.38
N LYS A 142 22.95 -8.81 -5.41
CA LYS A 142 22.90 -9.22 -4.01
C LYS A 142 22.78 -7.97 -3.16
N ASN A 143 21.83 -7.98 -2.23
CA ASN A 143 21.69 -6.93 -1.24
C ASN A 143 21.22 -7.52 0.10
N ASP A 144 21.57 -6.86 1.17
CA ASP A 144 21.12 -7.21 2.50
C ASP A 144 20.98 -5.96 3.38
N TYR A 145 20.18 -6.08 4.43
CA TYR A 145 20.13 -5.10 5.49
C TYR A 145 19.97 -5.78 6.84
N LYS A 146 20.36 -5.06 7.89
CA LYS A 146 20.27 -5.49 9.29
C LYS A 146 19.51 -4.45 10.08
N LEU A 147 18.69 -4.94 11.01
CA LEU A 147 17.94 -4.16 11.97
C LEU A 147 18.23 -4.67 13.37
N ILE A 148 18.59 -3.79 14.29
CA ILE A 148 18.81 -4.09 15.71
C ILE A 148 17.87 -3.18 16.50
N SER A 149 17.18 -3.76 17.48
CA SER A 149 16.20 -3.02 18.28
C SER A 149 16.35 -3.33 19.76
N PHE A 150 16.24 -2.28 20.57
CA PHE A 150 16.06 -2.35 22.01
C PHE A 150 14.74 -1.71 22.36
N PHE A 151 13.94 -2.37 23.19
CA PHE A 151 12.64 -1.84 23.56
C PHE A 151 12.28 -2.14 25.00
N ALA A 152 11.53 -1.22 25.60
CA ALA A 152 10.99 -1.33 26.93
C ALA A 152 9.54 -0.84 26.94
N ARG A 153 8.68 -1.51 27.69
CA ARG A 153 7.29 -1.11 27.94
C ARG A 153 6.97 -1.29 29.41
N ALA A 154 6.27 -0.33 29.96
CA ALA A 154 5.63 -0.45 31.28
C ALA A 154 4.15 -0.12 31.13
N HIS A 155 3.31 -1.01 31.56
CA HIS A 155 1.87 -0.82 31.68
C HIS A 155 1.48 -0.93 33.15
N TYR A 156 0.79 0.09 33.64
CA TYR A 156 0.26 0.11 35.00
C TYR A 156 -1.24 0.38 34.96
N SER A 157 -1.97 -0.40 35.74
CA SER A 157 -3.41 -0.26 35.94
C SER A 157 -3.72 -0.20 37.42
N TYR A 158 -4.55 0.77 37.80
CA TYR A 158 -5.11 0.87 39.14
C TYR A 158 -6.62 0.64 39.09
N ASP A 159 -7.06 -0.41 39.77
CA ASP A 159 -8.46 -0.81 39.93
C ASP A 159 -9.22 -0.91 38.58
N GLU A 160 -8.49 -1.24 37.49
CA GLU A 160 -8.97 -1.25 36.10
C GLU A 160 -9.60 0.09 35.64
N ARG A 161 -9.46 1.12 36.44
CA ARG A 161 -10.01 2.47 36.30
C ARG A 161 -9.05 3.43 35.62
N TYR A 162 -7.82 3.46 36.09
CA TYR A 162 -6.77 4.31 35.56
C TYR A 162 -5.65 3.45 34.99
N MET A 163 -5.38 3.61 33.72
CA MET A 163 -4.36 2.84 33.03
C MET A 163 -3.39 3.79 32.36
N ILE A 164 -2.10 3.49 32.47
CA ILE A 164 -1.04 4.21 31.78
C ILE A 164 -0.08 3.20 31.16
N THR A 165 0.31 3.45 29.91
CA THR A 165 1.35 2.67 29.22
C THR A 165 2.42 3.62 28.72
N ALA A 166 3.67 3.30 29.01
CA ALA A 166 4.83 3.99 28.43
C ALA A 166 5.69 2.97 27.67
N THR A 167 6.10 3.32 26.46
CA THR A 167 6.99 2.49 25.65
C THR A 167 8.14 3.33 25.13
N MET A 168 9.32 2.75 25.10
CA MET A 168 10.50 3.32 24.49
C MET A 168 11.13 2.28 23.57
N ARG A 169 11.38 2.66 22.32
CA ARG A 169 12.07 1.82 21.36
C ARG A 169 13.23 2.57 20.72
N ARG A 170 14.36 1.87 20.56
CA ARG A 170 15.53 2.34 19.86
C ARG A 170 15.90 1.36 18.77
N ASP A 171 15.82 1.77 17.51
CA ASP A 171 16.07 0.94 16.34
C ASP A 171 17.29 1.44 15.56
N GLY A 172 18.16 0.53 15.17
CA GLY A 172 19.31 0.81 14.32
C GLY A 172 19.25 -0.01 13.04
N SER A 173 19.24 0.67 11.88
CA SER A 173 19.18 0.05 10.58
C SER A 173 20.40 0.35 9.72
N SER A 174 20.88 -0.67 9.01
CA SER A 174 21.99 -0.52 8.06
C SER A 174 21.61 0.22 6.77
N LYS A 175 20.32 0.49 6.51
CA LYS A 175 19.84 1.24 5.34
C LYS A 175 20.20 2.72 5.41
N PHE A 176 20.33 3.27 6.62
CA PHE A 176 20.56 4.70 6.85
C PHE A 176 22.02 5.09 6.80
N GLY A 177 22.24 6.39 6.74
CA GLY A 177 23.57 7.00 6.70
C GLY A 177 24.39 6.71 7.94
N ALA A 178 25.70 6.84 7.82
CA ALA A 178 26.63 6.53 8.92
C ALA A 178 26.34 7.34 10.19
N ASN A 179 25.84 8.58 10.04
CA ASN A 179 25.58 9.50 11.12
C ASN A 179 24.24 9.26 11.84
N HIS A 180 23.26 8.60 11.18
CA HIS A 180 21.87 8.52 11.63
C HIS A 180 21.25 7.12 11.54
N LYS A 181 22.04 6.07 11.77
CA LYS A 181 21.53 4.68 11.76
C LYS A 181 20.49 4.41 12.83
N TRP A 182 20.54 5.11 13.96
CA TRP A 182 19.71 4.88 15.13
C TRP A 182 18.59 5.92 15.25
N GLY A 183 17.36 5.43 15.48
CA GLY A 183 16.20 6.24 15.82
C GLY A 183 15.66 5.92 17.22
N TRP A 184 14.98 6.91 17.85
CA TRP A 184 14.29 6.77 19.12
C TRP A 184 12.79 6.97 18.90
N PHE A 185 11.99 6.05 19.41
CA PHE A 185 10.55 6.00 19.19
C PHE A 185 9.81 5.83 20.52
N PRO A 186 9.58 6.94 21.26
CA PRO A 186 8.81 6.94 22.50
C PRO A 186 7.31 6.89 22.23
N SER A 187 6.56 6.30 23.15
CA SER A 187 5.10 6.47 23.21
C SER A 187 4.59 6.44 24.64
N VAL A 188 3.50 7.16 24.86
CA VAL A 188 2.75 7.16 26.12
C VAL A 188 1.26 7.18 25.80
N SER A 189 0.49 6.38 26.54
CA SER A 189 -0.97 6.41 26.48
C SER A 189 -1.56 6.30 27.88
N ALA A 190 -2.74 6.91 28.06
CA ALA A 190 -3.53 6.81 29.27
C ALA A 190 -4.98 6.48 28.93
N ALA A 191 -5.63 5.73 29.80
CA ALA A 191 -7.05 5.45 29.70
C ALA A 191 -7.72 5.60 31.08
N TRP A 192 -8.94 6.10 31.04
CA TRP A 192 -9.79 6.27 32.22
C TRP A 192 -11.12 5.56 32.01
N GLY A 193 -11.36 4.52 32.82
CA GLY A 193 -12.62 3.80 32.89
C GLY A 193 -13.66 4.60 33.69
N ILE A 194 -14.32 5.55 33.05
CA ILE A 194 -15.26 6.47 33.67
C ILE A 194 -16.45 5.72 34.27
N SER A 195 -16.92 4.69 33.59
CA SER A 195 -18.02 3.82 34.06
C SER A 195 -17.72 3.12 35.38
N GLN A 196 -16.44 2.98 35.77
CA GLN A 196 -16.01 2.37 37.02
C GLN A 196 -16.05 3.35 38.21
N GLU A 197 -16.32 4.63 37.98
CA GLU A 197 -16.41 5.64 39.03
C GLU A 197 -17.70 5.56 39.79
N ALA A 198 -17.64 5.85 41.10
CA ALA A 198 -18.80 5.75 41.97
C ALA A 198 -19.99 6.61 41.52
N PHE A 199 -19.72 7.78 40.92
CA PHE A 199 -20.75 8.69 40.41
C PHE A 199 -21.44 8.22 39.13
N MET A 200 -20.91 7.16 38.47
CA MET A 200 -21.47 6.59 37.24
C MET A 200 -22.23 5.28 37.47
N GLN A 201 -22.10 4.63 38.65
CA GLN A 201 -22.64 3.31 38.93
C GLN A 201 -24.16 3.24 38.92
N ASP A 202 -24.83 4.35 39.23
CA ASP A 202 -26.29 4.43 39.24
C ASP A 202 -26.94 4.63 37.86
N ILE A 203 -26.12 4.77 36.80
CA ILE A 203 -26.58 5.01 35.43
C ILE A 203 -26.87 3.68 34.74
N SER A 204 -28.07 3.18 34.85
CA SER A 204 -28.45 1.82 34.41
C SER A 204 -28.34 1.57 32.88
N TRP A 205 -28.43 2.61 32.06
CA TRP A 205 -28.29 2.50 30.60
C TRP A 205 -26.84 2.54 30.09
N LEU A 206 -25.88 2.95 30.95
CA LEU A 206 -24.46 3.01 30.65
C LEU A 206 -23.78 1.76 31.20
N ASN A 207 -23.25 0.92 30.30
CA ASN A 207 -22.52 -0.31 30.67
C ASN A 207 -21.01 -0.12 30.73
N ASP A 208 -20.45 0.61 29.77
CA ASP A 208 -19.06 0.99 29.79
C ASP A 208 -18.87 2.37 29.16
N LEU A 209 -17.94 3.13 29.72
CA LEU A 209 -17.46 4.40 29.18
C LEU A 209 -16.01 4.57 29.55
N LYS A 210 -15.17 4.64 28.51
CA LYS A 210 -13.74 4.78 28.66
C LYS A 210 -13.21 5.90 27.77
N LEU A 211 -12.49 6.82 28.37
CA LEU A 211 -11.72 7.85 27.67
C LEU A 211 -10.28 7.37 27.54
N ARG A 212 -9.70 7.51 26.36
CA ARG A 212 -8.29 7.18 26.11
C ARG A 212 -7.61 8.30 25.33
N ALA A 213 -6.34 8.53 25.64
CA ALA A 213 -5.49 9.46 24.90
C ALA A 213 -4.09 8.87 24.78
N GLY A 214 -3.45 9.13 23.66
CA GLY A 214 -2.13 8.62 23.36
C GLY A 214 -1.30 9.59 22.53
N TYR A 215 0.01 9.53 22.74
CA TYR A 215 1.00 10.17 21.90
C TYR A 215 2.14 9.19 21.64
N GLY A 216 2.57 9.07 20.41
CA GLY A 216 3.69 8.19 20.07
C GLY A 216 4.41 8.64 18.82
N VAL A 217 5.68 8.26 18.73
CA VAL A 217 6.51 8.44 17.55
C VAL A 217 6.88 7.09 16.99
N THR A 218 6.71 6.92 15.68
CA THR A 218 7.11 5.71 14.94
C THR A 218 8.11 6.07 13.86
N GLY A 219 9.09 5.19 13.64
CA GLY A 219 10.06 5.31 12.53
C GLY A 219 9.64 4.47 11.34
N ASN A 220 9.94 4.96 10.15
CA ASN A 220 9.73 4.24 8.90
C ASN A 220 11.04 4.12 8.12
N GLN A 221 11.36 2.92 7.66
CA GLN A 221 12.46 2.59 6.73
C GLN A 221 11.95 1.90 5.46
N ASP A 222 10.66 1.61 5.38
CA ASP A 222 10.06 0.96 4.22
C ASP A 222 10.13 1.90 3.00
N GLY A 223 10.19 1.40 1.84
CA GLY A 223 10.48 2.21 0.66
C GLY A 223 11.97 2.58 0.45
N LEU A 224 12.82 2.49 1.48
CA LEU A 224 14.26 2.68 1.35
C LEU A 224 14.93 1.35 0.99
N LYS A 225 15.54 1.28 -0.19
CA LYS A 225 16.32 0.11 -0.61
C LYS A 225 17.62 0.00 0.21
N PRO A 226 18.16 -1.21 0.43
CA PRO A 226 19.51 -1.37 1.00
C PRO A 226 20.56 -0.53 0.25
N TYR A 227 21.56 -0.06 0.97
CA TYR A 227 22.70 0.74 0.47
C TYR A 227 22.33 2.10 -0.11
N LYS A 228 21.10 2.59 0.09
CA LYS A 228 20.64 3.87 -0.49
C LYS A 228 21.42 5.09 0.03
N SER A 229 22.09 4.97 1.18
CA SER A 229 22.97 5.98 1.74
C SER A 229 24.41 5.97 1.20
N LEU A 230 24.76 4.97 0.37
CA LEU A 230 26.11 4.76 -0.12
C LEU A 230 26.28 5.23 -1.58
N GLU A 231 27.51 5.53 -1.99
CA GLU A 231 27.85 5.67 -3.39
C GLU A 231 27.87 4.28 -4.05
N LEU A 232 27.20 4.15 -5.18
CA LEU A 232 27.12 2.88 -5.93
C LEU A 232 27.67 3.04 -7.33
N TYR A 233 28.37 1.99 -7.77
CA TYR A 233 28.94 1.86 -9.10
C TYR A 233 28.25 0.77 -9.88
N GLN A 234 28.13 0.95 -11.18
CA GLN A 234 27.59 -0.03 -12.12
C GLN A 234 28.49 -0.16 -13.34
N PRO A 235 28.66 -1.37 -13.88
CA PRO A 235 29.31 -1.55 -15.19
C PRO A 235 28.63 -0.70 -16.27
N TYR A 236 29.46 -0.02 -17.09
CA TYR A 236 28.97 0.87 -18.14
C TYR A 236 29.88 0.81 -19.37
N GLY A 237 29.58 -0.15 -20.24
CA GLY A 237 30.36 -0.31 -21.47
C GLY A 237 31.78 -0.86 -21.27
N THR A 238 32.58 -0.75 -22.30
CA THR A 238 33.95 -1.22 -22.33
C THR A 238 34.87 -0.14 -22.88
N TYR A 239 36.13 -0.17 -22.47
CA TYR A 239 37.19 0.66 -23.03
C TYR A 239 38.42 -0.20 -23.39
N TYR A 240 39.24 0.27 -24.34
CA TYR A 240 40.48 -0.38 -24.75
C TYR A 240 41.64 0.18 -23.92
N ASN A 241 42.42 -0.69 -23.28
CA ASN A 241 43.54 -0.29 -22.40
C ASN A 241 44.92 -0.66 -22.95
N GLY A 242 45.05 -0.88 -24.27
CA GLY A 242 46.31 -1.26 -24.92
C GLY A 242 46.64 -2.75 -24.87
N GLY A 243 46.05 -3.54 -24.03
CA GLY A 243 46.20 -5.00 -23.90
C GLY A 243 44.92 -5.79 -24.14
N GLY A 244 43.78 -5.08 -24.37
CA GLY A 244 42.46 -5.67 -24.54
C GLY A 244 41.34 -4.74 -24.11
N THR A 245 40.10 -5.23 -24.15
CA THR A 245 38.93 -4.50 -23.66
C THR A 245 38.72 -4.74 -22.16
N SER A 246 38.48 -3.66 -21.41
CA SER A 246 38.16 -3.70 -20.01
C SER A 246 36.78 -3.06 -19.76
N THR A 247 36.06 -3.52 -18.74
CA THR A 247 34.77 -2.95 -18.34
C THR A 247 34.96 -1.60 -17.66
N SER A 248 34.27 -0.57 -18.13
CA SER A 248 34.16 0.71 -17.43
C SER A 248 33.07 0.70 -16.40
N PHE A 249 33.14 1.60 -15.41
CA PHE A 249 32.15 1.76 -14.37
C PHE A 249 31.70 3.21 -14.31
N ARG A 250 30.44 3.41 -13.96
CA ARG A 250 29.90 4.74 -13.67
C ARG A 250 29.21 4.76 -12.31
N ILE A 251 29.20 5.92 -11.69
CA ILE A 251 28.43 6.19 -10.48
C ILE A 251 26.94 6.23 -10.85
N THR A 252 26.12 5.53 -10.09
CA THR A 252 24.67 5.43 -10.31
C THR A 252 23.85 5.93 -9.11
N GLN A 253 24.54 6.34 -8.04
CA GLN A 253 23.90 6.86 -6.84
C GLN A 253 24.91 7.75 -6.07
N ASN A 254 24.44 8.94 -5.68
CA ASN A 254 25.19 9.80 -4.78
C ASN A 254 25.09 9.29 -3.34
N PRO A 255 26.16 9.35 -2.54
CA PRO A 255 26.12 9.01 -1.13
C PRO A 255 25.38 10.08 -0.31
N ASN A 256 24.70 9.66 0.77
CA ASN A 256 24.17 10.56 1.78
C ASN A 256 24.43 9.98 3.18
N PRO A 257 25.53 10.38 3.87
CA PRO A 257 25.84 9.90 5.22
C PRO A 257 24.84 10.39 6.29
N ASP A 258 24.04 11.42 5.99
CA ASP A 258 23.05 12.03 6.89
C ASP A 258 21.63 11.51 6.64
N LEU A 259 21.47 10.52 5.76
CA LEU A 259 20.19 9.87 5.53
C LEU A 259 19.67 9.21 6.80
N LYS A 260 18.49 9.62 7.29
CA LYS A 260 17.92 9.24 8.58
C LYS A 260 16.51 8.66 8.46
N TRP A 261 15.98 8.21 9.58
CA TRP A 261 14.62 7.69 9.70
C TRP A 261 13.59 8.77 9.35
N GLU A 262 12.63 8.40 8.51
CA GLU A 262 11.36 9.12 8.43
C GLU A 262 10.60 8.84 9.73
N SER A 263 10.02 9.85 10.34
CA SER A 263 9.33 9.72 11.62
C SER A 263 7.92 10.29 11.58
N THR A 264 6.98 9.55 12.18
CA THR A 264 5.60 9.99 12.33
C THR A 264 5.26 10.13 13.80
N ALA A 265 5.01 11.36 14.23
CA ALA A 265 4.42 11.67 15.52
C ALA A 265 2.89 11.64 15.40
N MET A 266 2.21 10.90 16.29
CA MET A 266 0.78 10.78 16.31
C MET A 266 0.23 11.09 17.69
N PHE A 267 -0.73 11.99 17.77
CA PHE A 267 -1.64 12.17 18.89
C PHE A 267 -2.99 11.60 18.55
N ASN A 268 -3.61 10.87 19.48
CA ASN A 268 -4.97 10.40 19.36
C ASN A 268 -5.73 10.54 20.68
N ILE A 269 -7.03 10.80 20.58
CA ILE A 269 -7.98 10.80 21.70
C ILE A 269 -9.24 10.08 21.26
N GLY A 270 -9.75 9.20 22.10
CA GLY A 270 -10.92 8.40 21.77
C GLY A 270 -11.80 8.11 22.97
N VAL A 271 -13.07 7.88 22.67
CA VAL A 271 -14.09 7.45 23.63
C VAL A 271 -14.62 6.10 23.17
N ASP A 272 -14.51 5.11 24.03
CA ASP A 272 -15.16 3.81 23.87
C ASP A 272 -16.38 3.77 24.78
N PHE A 273 -17.51 3.29 24.27
CA PHE A 273 -18.76 3.23 25.04
C PHE A 273 -19.56 1.97 24.75
N GLN A 274 -20.31 1.53 25.77
CA GLN A 274 -21.29 0.46 25.65
C GLN A 274 -22.54 0.86 26.42
N LEU A 275 -23.71 0.83 25.74
CA LEU A 275 -24.97 1.36 26.23
C LEU A 275 -26.10 0.32 26.12
N PHE A 276 -27.16 0.49 26.94
CA PHE A 276 -28.42 -0.26 26.86
C PHE A 276 -28.24 -1.79 26.97
N ASN A 277 -27.51 -2.23 28.00
CA ASN A 277 -27.14 -3.64 28.21
C ASN A 277 -26.39 -4.26 27.04
N GLY A 278 -25.42 -3.50 26.51
CA GLY A 278 -24.55 -3.91 25.41
C GLY A 278 -25.21 -3.88 24.02
N ARG A 279 -26.42 -3.29 23.90
CA ARG A 279 -27.10 -3.20 22.60
C ARG A 279 -26.44 -2.22 21.64
N LEU A 280 -25.90 -1.13 22.16
CA LEU A 280 -25.14 -0.15 21.38
C LEU A 280 -23.74 -0.05 21.96
N GLY A 281 -22.74 -0.40 21.18
CA GLY A 281 -21.34 -0.18 21.48
C GLY A 281 -20.69 0.63 20.38
N GLY A 282 -19.62 1.34 20.70
CA GLY A 282 -18.91 2.08 19.69
C GLY A 282 -17.64 2.74 20.18
N THR A 283 -16.92 3.28 19.22
CA THR A 283 -15.70 4.07 19.42
C THR A 283 -15.80 5.31 18.56
N VAL A 284 -15.45 6.45 19.12
CA VAL A 284 -15.20 7.69 18.38
C VAL A 284 -13.78 8.13 18.68
N GLU A 285 -12.99 8.30 17.63
CA GLU A 285 -11.57 8.66 17.76
C GLU A 285 -11.24 9.85 16.86
N TYR A 286 -10.47 10.78 17.39
CA TYR A 286 -9.78 11.84 16.63
C TYR A 286 -8.29 11.57 16.67
N TYR A 287 -7.63 11.72 15.53
CA TYR A 287 -6.18 11.64 15.45
C TYR A 287 -5.57 12.82 14.69
N SER A 288 -4.32 13.12 15.03
CA SER A 288 -3.46 14.06 14.32
C SER A 288 -2.08 13.45 14.18
N LYS A 289 -1.67 13.19 12.93
CA LYS A 289 -0.35 12.63 12.58
C LYS A 289 0.47 13.69 11.88
N LYS A 290 1.74 13.80 12.25
CA LYS A 290 2.73 14.58 11.52
C LYS A 290 3.88 13.66 11.13
N THR A 291 4.04 13.42 9.82
CA THR A 291 5.21 12.74 9.26
C THR A 291 6.24 13.78 8.90
N SER A 292 7.45 13.61 9.39
CA SER A 292 8.58 14.50 9.16
C SER A 292 9.75 13.73 8.57
N ASP A 293 10.63 14.46 7.89
CA ASP A 293 11.82 13.86 7.29
C ASP A 293 11.49 12.78 6.24
N MET A 294 10.45 13.00 5.41
CA MET A 294 10.02 12.05 4.39
C MET A 294 11.16 11.71 3.44
N LEU A 295 11.28 10.43 3.11
CA LEU A 295 12.31 9.87 2.25
C LEU A 295 11.94 10.03 0.78
N TYR A 296 12.76 10.74 0.00
CA TYR A 296 12.54 10.96 -1.41
C TYR A 296 13.85 11.05 -2.21
N ASP A 297 13.82 10.69 -3.50
CA ASP A 297 14.94 10.83 -4.43
C ASP A 297 14.92 12.19 -5.11
N TYR A 298 15.63 13.17 -4.55
CA TYR A 298 15.69 14.54 -5.06
C TYR A 298 16.55 14.65 -6.31
N ALA A 299 16.07 15.43 -7.27
CA ALA A 299 16.87 15.87 -8.39
C ALA A 299 17.91 16.89 -7.92
N VAL A 300 19.16 16.69 -8.29
CA VAL A 300 20.28 17.55 -7.91
C VAL A 300 21.06 18.02 -9.12
N PRO A 301 21.65 19.23 -9.09
CA PRO A 301 22.38 19.79 -10.23
C PRO A 301 23.68 19.03 -10.48
N THR A 302 23.92 18.70 -11.75
CA THR A 302 25.22 18.26 -12.24
C THR A 302 25.97 19.48 -12.79
N PRO A 303 27.30 19.62 -12.61
CA PRO A 303 28.25 18.61 -12.12
C PRO A 303 28.53 18.63 -10.62
N THR A 304 27.83 19.43 -9.81
CA THR A 304 28.02 19.46 -8.34
C THR A 304 27.82 18.07 -7.72
N TYR A 305 26.84 17.35 -8.21
CA TYR A 305 26.62 15.93 -7.90
C TYR A 305 26.92 15.09 -9.14
N VAL A 306 27.61 13.97 -8.95
CA VAL A 306 28.00 13.09 -10.07
C VAL A 306 26.79 12.38 -10.67
N TYR A 307 25.78 12.06 -9.87
CA TYR A 307 24.52 11.48 -10.30
C TYR A 307 23.35 12.45 -10.12
N LYS A 308 22.41 12.44 -11.03
CA LYS A 308 21.30 13.41 -11.12
C LYS A 308 20.26 13.37 -9.99
N LYS A 309 20.33 12.39 -9.10
CA LYS A 309 19.43 12.23 -7.94
C LYS A 309 20.21 11.87 -6.68
N ILE A 310 19.68 12.25 -5.52
CA ILE A 310 20.17 11.85 -4.21
C ILE A 310 18.99 11.49 -3.31
N ALA A 311 19.10 10.40 -2.55
CA ALA A 311 18.13 10.10 -1.50
C ALA A 311 18.34 11.02 -0.31
N ALA A 312 17.31 11.73 0.10
CA ALA A 312 17.38 12.68 1.21
C ALA A 312 16.06 12.72 2.00
N ASN A 313 16.16 13.19 3.23
CA ASN A 313 15.01 13.42 4.10
C ASN A 313 14.55 14.88 3.90
N VAL A 314 13.52 15.05 3.09
CA VAL A 314 12.98 16.38 2.80
C VAL A 314 11.47 16.31 2.71
N GLY A 315 10.83 17.21 3.44
CA GLY A 315 9.38 17.31 3.42
C GLY A 315 8.71 16.76 4.68
N ASP A 316 7.60 17.40 4.97
CA ASP A 316 6.71 17.02 6.06
C ASP A 316 5.27 16.92 5.53
N MET A 317 4.49 16.05 6.15
CA MET A 317 3.08 15.84 5.82
C MET A 317 2.25 15.76 7.10
N SER A 318 1.04 16.27 7.06
CA SER A 318 0.06 16.11 8.13
C SER A 318 -1.14 15.27 7.67
N ASN A 319 -1.68 14.47 8.57
CA ASN A 319 -2.95 13.77 8.43
C ASN A 319 -3.76 13.98 9.70
N LYS A 320 -4.99 14.46 9.57
CA LYS A 320 -5.93 14.64 10.69
C LYS A 320 -7.25 14.03 10.32
N GLY A 321 -7.86 13.30 11.25
CA GLY A 321 -9.10 12.64 10.93
C GLY A 321 -9.94 12.24 12.13
N ILE A 322 -11.16 11.83 11.81
CA ILE A 322 -12.13 11.29 12.78
C ILE A 322 -12.54 9.91 12.28
N GLU A 323 -12.54 8.95 13.19
CA GLU A 323 -13.02 7.60 12.95
C GLU A 323 -14.15 7.28 13.92
N VAL A 324 -15.21 6.68 13.38
CA VAL A 324 -16.39 6.26 14.16
C VAL A 324 -16.68 4.82 13.84
N MET A 325 -16.76 3.99 14.87
CA MET A 325 -17.24 2.62 14.79
C MET A 325 -18.46 2.45 15.69
N LEU A 326 -19.55 1.94 15.15
CA LEU A 326 -20.79 1.66 15.87
C LEU A 326 -21.18 0.20 15.67
N ASN A 327 -21.51 -0.49 16.75
CA ASN A 327 -22.08 -1.83 16.75
C ASN A 327 -23.45 -1.78 17.45
N LEU A 328 -24.48 -2.28 16.78
CA LEU A 328 -25.85 -2.21 17.29
C LEU A 328 -26.57 -3.56 17.13
N ASP A 329 -27.02 -4.11 18.23
CA ASP A 329 -28.02 -5.20 18.27
C ASP A 329 -29.41 -4.59 18.04
N VAL A 330 -29.80 -4.45 16.76
CA VAL A 330 -31.09 -3.82 16.37
C VAL A 330 -32.26 -4.64 16.91
N ILE A 331 -32.21 -5.95 16.68
CA ILE A 331 -33.16 -6.91 17.19
C ILE A 331 -32.40 -8.06 17.86
N ARG A 332 -32.73 -8.34 19.09
CA ARG A 332 -32.15 -9.42 19.89
C ARG A 332 -33.27 -10.19 20.58
N ASN A 333 -33.70 -11.30 19.99
CA ASN A 333 -34.67 -12.19 20.60
C ASN A 333 -34.37 -13.67 20.28
N LYS A 334 -35.14 -14.60 20.85
CA LYS A 334 -34.89 -16.06 20.72
C LYS A 334 -35.03 -16.58 19.29
N SER A 335 -35.77 -15.92 18.43
CA SER A 335 -36.09 -16.43 17.08
C SER A 335 -35.41 -15.63 15.96
N PHE A 336 -35.13 -14.36 16.19
CA PHE A 336 -34.53 -13.47 15.21
C PHE A 336 -33.54 -12.53 15.87
N ASN A 337 -32.32 -12.47 15.35
CA ASN A 337 -31.31 -11.51 15.74
C ASN A 337 -30.83 -10.73 14.52
N TRP A 338 -30.72 -9.43 14.68
CA TRP A 338 -30.09 -8.54 13.70
C TRP A 338 -29.06 -7.68 14.40
N ASN A 339 -27.81 -7.89 14.02
CA ASN A 339 -26.68 -7.06 14.41
C ASN A 339 -26.19 -6.27 13.21
N THR A 340 -25.86 -5.00 13.41
CA THR A 340 -25.27 -4.12 12.40
C THR A 340 -24.04 -3.42 12.94
N SER A 341 -23.02 -3.27 12.11
CA SER A 341 -21.79 -2.56 12.41
C SER A 341 -21.50 -1.54 11.31
N ILE A 342 -21.21 -0.30 11.69
CA ILE A 342 -20.92 0.81 10.81
C ILE A 342 -19.54 1.37 11.17
N ASN A 343 -18.69 1.53 10.17
CA ASN A 343 -17.41 2.21 10.28
C ASN A 343 -17.42 3.43 9.34
N LEU A 344 -17.03 4.58 9.86
CA LEU A 344 -16.91 5.83 9.10
C LEU A 344 -15.53 6.41 9.36
N SER A 345 -14.85 6.90 8.34
CA SER A 345 -13.57 7.58 8.49
C SER A 345 -13.48 8.79 7.55
N HIS A 346 -13.12 9.93 8.11
CA HIS A 346 -12.76 11.14 7.39
C HIS A 346 -11.30 11.47 7.69
N ASN A 347 -10.49 11.70 6.65
CA ASN A 347 -9.10 12.08 6.78
C ASN A 347 -8.80 13.31 5.91
N LYS A 348 -8.09 14.29 6.46
CA LYS A 348 -7.50 15.39 5.71
C LYS A 348 -5.99 15.23 5.68
N ASN A 349 -5.46 15.05 4.47
CA ASN A 349 -4.03 14.99 4.19
C ASN A 349 -3.52 16.34 3.67
N GLU A 350 -2.31 16.74 4.03
CA GLU A 350 -1.69 17.98 3.58
C GLU A 350 -0.17 17.88 3.62
N ILE A 351 0.50 18.24 2.54
CA ILE A 351 1.96 18.46 2.50
C ILE A 351 2.24 19.78 3.18
N THR A 352 2.98 19.75 4.27
CA THR A 352 3.25 20.96 5.08
C THR A 352 4.62 21.55 4.81
N LYS A 353 5.53 20.79 4.18
CA LYS A 353 6.87 21.26 3.81
C LYS A 353 7.45 20.39 2.68
N LEU A 354 8.15 21.01 1.72
CA LEU A 354 8.86 20.33 0.62
C LEU A 354 10.33 20.74 0.49
N SER A 355 10.84 21.54 1.41
CA SER A 355 12.19 22.08 1.35
C SER A 355 12.92 21.88 2.67
N ASN A 356 14.24 21.85 2.64
CA ASN A 356 15.12 21.96 3.79
C ASN A 356 16.29 22.89 3.46
N ASP A 357 17.29 23.01 4.34
CA ASP A 357 18.42 23.91 4.18
C ASP A 357 19.30 23.59 2.95
N LEU A 358 19.24 22.35 2.45
CA LEU A 358 20.05 21.87 1.31
C LEU A 358 19.24 21.77 0.01
N PHE A 359 17.95 21.51 0.10
CA PHE A 359 17.06 21.28 -1.03
C PHE A 359 15.88 22.22 -0.96
N SER A 360 15.74 23.07 -1.97
CA SER A 360 14.60 23.98 -2.11
C SER A 360 13.80 23.59 -3.33
N THR A 361 12.57 23.17 -3.12
CA THR A 361 11.58 23.01 -4.18
C THR A 361 10.22 23.43 -3.62
N SER A 362 9.48 24.17 -4.41
CA SER A 362 8.09 24.55 -4.05
C SER A 362 7.07 23.56 -4.62
N ARG A 363 7.49 22.79 -5.66
CA ARG A 363 6.55 22.00 -6.46
C ARG A 363 7.27 20.84 -7.13
N VAL A 364 6.68 19.63 -7.08
CA VAL A 364 7.15 18.44 -7.79
C VAL A 364 6.02 17.91 -8.66
N TYR A 365 6.24 17.82 -9.97
CA TYR A 365 5.27 17.27 -10.92
C TYR A 365 5.46 15.76 -11.03
N VAL A 366 4.38 15.00 -10.85
CA VAL A 366 4.37 13.53 -10.79
C VAL A 366 3.18 12.94 -11.56
N GLY A 367 3.18 11.63 -11.77
CA GLY A 367 2.04 10.90 -12.31
C GLY A 367 1.86 11.08 -13.81
N ASP A 368 2.77 10.51 -14.63
CA ASP A 368 2.56 10.37 -16.08
C ASP A 368 1.53 9.25 -16.33
N PRO A 369 0.32 9.55 -16.84
CA PRO A 369 -0.68 8.54 -17.15
C PRO A 369 -0.39 7.80 -18.47
N TRP A 370 0.70 8.12 -19.18
CA TRP A 370 1.08 7.52 -20.46
C TRP A 370 -0.03 7.61 -21.52
N ILE A 371 -0.69 8.77 -21.62
CA ILE A 371 -1.71 9.03 -22.63
C ILE A 371 -1.03 9.09 -24.00
N ARG A 372 -1.60 8.39 -24.98
CA ARG A 372 -1.09 8.40 -26.35
C ARG A 372 -1.13 9.82 -26.92
N GLY A 373 0.01 10.30 -27.41
CA GLY A 373 0.17 11.68 -27.90
C GLY A 373 0.51 12.71 -26.81
N ALA A 374 0.52 12.31 -25.53
CA ALA A 374 0.88 13.16 -24.39
C ALA A 374 1.79 12.43 -23.40
N SER A 375 2.65 11.52 -23.88
CA SER A 375 3.64 10.81 -23.06
C SER A 375 4.64 11.79 -22.45
N GLY A 376 4.96 11.60 -21.16
CA GLY A 376 5.84 12.49 -20.41
C GLY A 376 5.14 13.69 -19.77
N VAL A 377 3.84 13.88 -20.01
CA VAL A 377 3.04 14.94 -19.37
C VAL A 377 2.46 14.41 -18.05
N THR A 378 2.82 15.04 -16.95
CA THR A 378 2.34 14.68 -15.61
C THR A 378 0.94 15.20 -15.32
N SER A 379 0.19 14.49 -14.50
CA SER A 379 -1.20 14.83 -14.13
C SER A 379 -1.35 15.40 -12.72
N HIS A 380 -0.31 15.23 -11.88
CA HIS A 380 -0.36 15.63 -10.47
C HIS A 380 0.75 16.61 -10.10
N VAL A 381 0.55 17.28 -8.99
CA VAL A 381 1.54 18.10 -8.32
C VAL A 381 1.61 17.73 -6.84
N VAL A 382 2.80 17.65 -6.30
CA VAL A 382 3.09 17.65 -4.87
C VAL A 382 3.55 19.05 -4.51
N GLU A 383 2.81 19.73 -3.65
CA GLU A 383 3.02 21.14 -3.31
C GLU A 383 2.58 21.43 -1.87
N GLU A 384 3.26 22.34 -1.18
CA GLU A 384 2.91 22.76 0.17
C GLU A 384 1.49 23.36 0.23
N GLY A 385 0.72 22.97 1.25
CA GLY A 385 -0.67 23.37 1.44
C GLY A 385 -1.70 22.50 0.70
N TYR A 386 -1.27 21.54 -0.11
CA TYR A 386 -2.14 20.64 -0.87
C TYR A 386 -2.00 19.18 -0.43
N PRO A 387 -3.03 18.35 -0.67
CA PRO A 387 -2.95 16.92 -0.38
C PRO A 387 -2.05 16.18 -1.37
N VAL A 388 -1.54 15.01 -0.96
CA VAL A 388 -0.99 14.02 -1.91
C VAL A 388 -2.11 13.57 -2.84
N GLY A 389 -1.83 13.52 -4.16
CA GLY A 389 -2.83 13.19 -5.17
C GLY A 389 -3.61 14.39 -5.69
N GLN A 390 -3.06 15.60 -5.51
CA GLN A 390 -3.60 16.82 -6.11
C GLN A 390 -3.41 16.80 -7.62
N PHE A 391 -4.50 16.77 -8.37
CA PHE A 391 -4.48 16.89 -9.83
C PHE A 391 -4.16 18.32 -10.26
N PHE A 392 -3.18 18.44 -11.17
CA PHE A 392 -2.73 19.70 -11.75
C PHE A 392 -2.54 19.52 -13.26
N MET A 393 -3.51 19.97 -14.02
CA MET A 393 -3.59 19.74 -15.45
C MET A 393 -4.42 20.83 -16.16
N LEU A 394 -4.48 20.75 -17.48
CA LEU A 394 -5.32 21.63 -18.28
C LEU A 394 -6.80 21.45 -17.91
N LYS A 395 -7.51 22.55 -17.69
CA LYS A 395 -8.95 22.53 -17.44
C LYS A 395 -9.69 22.54 -18.77
N CYS A 396 -10.54 21.56 -18.98
CA CYS A 396 -11.31 21.37 -20.21
C CYS A 396 -12.79 21.59 -19.94
N ASN A 397 -13.42 22.42 -20.75
CA ASN A 397 -14.86 22.78 -20.68
C ASN A 397 -15.72 21.98 -21.67
N GLY A 398 -15.14 21.01 -22.38
CA GLY A 398 -15.83 20.13 -23.31
C GLY A 398 -15.13 20.00 -24.66
N ILE A 399 -15.91 19.59 -25.68
CA ILE A 399 -15.46 19.41 -27.07
C ILE A 399 -16.31 20.32 -27.94
N ASP A 400 -15.69 21.00 -28.90
CA ASP A 400 -16.37 21.86 -29.86
C ASP A 400 -17.01 21.05 -31.02
N GLU A 401 -17.75 21.73 -31.89
CA GLU A 401 -18.41 21.12 -33.07
C GLU A 401 -17.43 20.50 -34.07
N ASN A 402 -16.15 20.88 -34.02
CA ASN A 402 -15.08 20.37 -34.87
C ASN A 402 -14.34 19.18 -34.23
N GLY A 403 -14.75 18.76 -33.04
CA GLY A 403 -14.12 17.66 -32.29
C GLY A 403 -12.80 18.05 -31.62
N LYS A 404 -12.60 19.31 -31.26
CA LYS A 404 -11.44 19.82 -30.54
C LYS A 404 -11.78 20.12 -29.08
N PHE A 405 -10.81 19.99 -28.19
CA PHE A 405 -11.00 20.37 -26.80
C PHE A 405 -11.15 21.88 -26.62
N ILE A 406 -12.13 22.28 -25.82
CA ILE A 406 -12.31 23.67 -25.36
C ILE A 406 -11.54 23.81 -24.04
N MET A 407 -10.24 24.15 -24.13
CA MET A 407 -9.39 24.36 -22.97
C MET A 407 -9.54 25.78 -22.42
N GLU A 408 -9.43 25.95 -21.11
CA GLU A 408 -9.42 27.23 -20.44
C GLU A 408 -8.02 27.86 -20.53
N ASP A 409 -7.95 29.09 -21.08
CA ASP A 409 -6.76 29.94 -21.05
C ASP A 409 -6.70 30.61 -19.67
N VAL A 410 -5.94 30.01 -18.76
CA VAL A 410 -5.87 30.42 -17.35
C VAL A 410 -5.02 31.67 -17.16
N ASN A 411 -3.92 31.77 -17.90
CA ASN A 411 -2.99 32.90 -17.85
C ASN A 411 -3.43 34.08 -18.75
N LYS A 412 -4.40 33.85 -19.65
CA LYS A 412 -4.99 34.85 -20.59
C LYS A 412 -4.00 35.41 -21.59
N ASP A 413 -3.06 34.60 -22.05
CA ASP A 413 -2.08 34.98 -23.07
C ASP A 413 -2.54 34.70 -24.51
N GLY A 414 -3.71 34.06 -24.68
CA GLY A 414 -4.31 33.73 -25.98
C GLY A 414 -3.77 32.41 -26.58
N GLN A 415 -2.95 31.64 -25.85
CA GLN A 415 -2.42 30.38 -26.29
C GLN A 415 -2.63 29.31 -25.20
N ILE A 416 -3.01 28.10 -25.58
CA ILE A 416 -3.15 27.00 -24.65
C ILE A 416 -1.83 26.21 -24.54
N SER A 417 -1.19 26.31 -23.39
CA SER A 417 0.11 25.72 -23.10
C SER A 417 0.15 25.02 -21.72
N ASP A 418 1.31 24.53 -21.31
CA ASP A 418 1.49 23.97 -19.95
C ASP A 418 1.35 25.04 -18.85
N ASP A 419 1.46 26.32 -19.19
CA ASP A 419 1.28 27.44 -18.24
C ASP A 419 -0.21 27.66 -17.86
N ASP A 420 -1.14 27.04 -18.60
CA ASP A 420 -2.57 27.03 -18.30
C ASP A 420 -3.01 25.88 -17.40
N ARG A 421 -2.06 25.07 -16.93
CA ARG A 421 -2.37 24.00 -15.97
C ARG A 421 -2.81 24.61 -14.65
N THR A 422 -3.86 24.02 -14.07
CA THR A 422 -4.45 24.50 -12.82
C THR A 422 -4.91 23.33 -11.93
N TYR A 423 -5.28 23.63 -10.69
CA TYR A 423 -5.81 22.65 -9.76
C TYR A 423 -7.25 22.27 -10.15
N VAL A 424 -7.49 20.98 -10.35
CA VAL A 424 -8.80 20.49 -10.81
C VAL A 424 -9.44 19.46 -9.83
N GLY A 425 -8.96 19.45 -8.61
CA GLY A 425 -9.38 18.55 -7.54
C GLY A 425 -8.29 17.56 -7.15
N ASP A 426 -8.59 16.66 -6.24
CA ASP A 426 -7.65 15.67 -5.74
C ASP A 426 -8.30 14.28 -5.67
N SER A 427 -7.47 13.26 -5.43
CA SER A 427 -7.90 11.85 -5.37
C SER A 427 -8.35 11.39 -3.98
N GLN A 428 -8.25 12.25 -2.96
CA GLN A 428 -8.58 11.87 -1.58
C GLN A 428 -10.09 11.82 -1.39
N PRO A 429 -10.64 10.75 -0.79
CA PRO A 429 -12.05 10.72 -0.45
C PRO A 429 -12.35 11.62 0.76
N ASP A 430 -13.51 12.28 0.74
CA ASP A 430 -14.02 13.05 1.88
C ASP A 430 -14.48 12.12 3.01
N LEU A 431 -15.04 10.96 2.68
CA LEU A 431 -15.54 9.97 3.63
C LEU A 431 -15.35 8.57 3.06
N THR A 432 -14.84 7.65 3.89
CA THR A 432 -14.92 6.21 3.65
C THR A 432 -15.87 5.56 4.62
N PHE A 433 -16.60 4.54 4.18
CA PHE A 433 -17.55 3.82 5.03
C PHE A 433 -17.55 2.32 4.79
N GLY A 434 -17.86 1.59 5.86
CA GLY A 434 -18.16 0.17 5.83
C GLY A 434 -19.43 -0.11 6.64
N TRP A 435 -20.31 -0.94 6.11
CA TRP A 435 -21.56 -1.31 6.76
C TRP A 435 -21.77 -2.81 6.68
N ASN A 436 -21.58 -3.48 7.81
CA ASN A 436 -21.77 -4.92 7.95
C ASN A 436 -23.10 -5.23 8.63
N ASN A 437 -23.81 -6.23 8.14
CA ASN A 437 -25.05 -6.72 8.71
C ASN A 437 -25.03 -8.22 8.86
N THR A 438 -25.50 -8.71 9.98
CA THR A 438 -25.68 -10.13 10.25
C THR A 438 -27.08 -10.40 10.77
N PHE A 439 -27.71 -11.44 10.25
CA PHE A 439 -29.05 -11.87 10.58
C PHE A 439 -29.02 -13.34 10.96
N THR A 440 -29.72 -13.67 12.00
CA THR A 440 -29.99 -15.08 12.38
C THR A 440 -31.48 -15.24 12.61
N TRP A 441 -32.10 -16.16 11.88
CA TRP A 441 -33.52 -16.48 12.01
C TRP A 441 -33.71 -17.98 12.08
N LYS A 442 -33.97 -18.47 13.32
CA LYS A 442 -34.06 -19.91 13.59
C LYS A 442 -32.79 -20.63 13.08
N ASN A 443 -32.93 -21.40 12.01
CA ASN A 443 -31.85 -22.17 11.38
C ASN A 443 -31.16 -21.45 10.21
N TRP A 444 -31.64 -20.25 9.85
CA TRP A 444 -31.04 -19.42 8.80
C TRP A 444 -30.05 -18.44 9.38
N ASP A 445 -28.96 -18.25 8.67
CA ASP A 445 -28.03 -17.16 8.86
C ASP A 445 -27.82 -16.42 7.56
N ALA A 446 -27.68 -15.11 7.64
CA ALA A 446 -27.36 -14.26 6.51
C ALA A 446 -26.43 -13.12 6.93
N SER A 447 -25.55 -12.72 6.04
CA SER A 447 -24.73 -11.54 6.25
C SER A 447 -24.49 -10.80 4.94
N PHE A 448 -24.28 -9.49 5.02
CA PHE A 448 -23.75 -8.71 3.90
C PHE A 448 -22.85 -7.60 4.40
N PHE A 449 -21.88 -7.22 3.56
CA PHE A 449 -20.97 -6.12 3.79
C PHE A 449 -21.00 -5.16 2.60
N LEU A 450 -21.44 -3.94 2.86
CA LEU A 450 -21.41 -2.81 1.93
C LEU A 450 -20.27 -1.89 2.34
N ARG A 451 -19.45 -1.44 1.39
CA ARG A 451 -18.41 -0.45 1.63
C ARG A 451 -18.30 0.54 0.48
N GLY A 452 -17.67 1.65 0.73
CA GLY A 452 -17.48 2.64 -0.30
C GLY A 452 -16.76 3.88 0.17
N GLN A 453 -16.76 4.86 -0.72
CA GLN A 453 -16.23 6.20 -0.46
C GLN A 453 -17.09 7.25 -1.11
N ILE A 454 -17.03 8.45 -0.55
CA ILE A 454 -17.67 9.66 -1.07
C ILE A 454 -16.56 10.69 -1.30
N GLY A 455 -16.61 11.40 -2.44
CA GLY A 455 -15.59 12.37 -2.81
C GLY A 455 -14.40 11.75 -3.53
N GLY A 456 -13.38 12.57 -3.77
CA GLY A 456 -12.21 12.24 -4.58
C GLY A 456 -12.48 12.26 -6.08
N LYS A 457 -11.39 12.36 -6.83
CA LYS A 457 -11.37 12.30 -8.29
C LYS A 457 -10.52 11.14 -8.77
N LEU A 458 -10.85 10.66 -9.98
CA LEU A 458 -10.18 9.54 -10.63
C LEU A 458 -9.97 9.88 -12.11
N LEU A 459 -8.72 9.77 -12.57
CA LEU A 459 -8.38 9.96 -13.98
C LEU A 459 -8.69 8.66 -14.74
N ASN A 460 -9.70 8.72 -15.62
CA ASN A 460 -10.09 7.63 -16.50
C ASN A 460 -9.10 7.52 -17.68
N ASN A 461 -7.94 6.91 -17.41
CA ASN A 461 -6.90 6.74 -18.39
C ASN A 461 -7.26 5.75 -19.53
N PRO A 462 -8.00 4.64 -19.31
CA PRO A 462 -8.54 3.84 -20.41
C PRO A 462 -9.38 4.68 -21.39
N ARG A 463 -10.25 5.56 -20.89
CA ARG A 463 -11.03 6.49 -21.72
C ARG A 463 -10.12 7.42 -22.52
N ALA A 464 -9.07 7.95 -21.92
CA ALA A 464 -8.08 8.80 -22.60
C ALA A 464 -7.28 8.05 -23.67
N ALA A 465 -6.94 6.78 -23.42
CA ALA A 465 -6.12 5.95 -24.30
C ALA A 465 -6.87 5.30 -25.45
N TYR A 466 -8.14 4.89 -25.23
CA TYR A 466 -8.93 4.10 -26.18
C TYR A 466 -10.22 4.80 -26.62
N GLY A 467 -10.58 5.91 -26.02
CA GLY A 467 -11.77 6.65 -26.31
C GLY A 467 -11.57 7.77 -27.33
N ASN A 468 -10.57 7.68 -28.20
CA ASN A 468 -10.25 8.70 -29.18
C ASN A 468 -10.27 8.14 -30.60
N ASN A 469 -11.07 8.74 -31.48
CA ASN A 469 -11.22 8.29 -32.86
C ASN A 469 -9.93 8.40 -33.69
N THR A 470 -9.01 9.29 -33.33
CA THR A 470 -7.73 9.45 -34.06
C THR A 470 -6.84 8.21 -33.95
N TYR A 471 -7.10 7.29 -33.01
CA TYR A 471 -6.29 6.09 -32.76
C TYR A 471 -6.83 4.82 -33.42
N VAL A 472 -8.03 4.86 -34.02
CA VAL A 472 -8.73 3.67 -34.55
C VAL A 472 -7.90 2.92 -35.61
N ALA A 473 -7.10 3.63 -36.40
CA ALA A 473 -6.26 3.02 -37.41
C ALA A 473 -5.16 2.08 -36.87
N GLY A 474 -4.80 2.20 -35.58
CA GLY A 474 -3.69 1.44 -34.99
C GLY A 474 -4.04 0.76 -33.65
N ALA A 475 -5.27 0.88 -33.15
CA ALA A 475 -5.67 0.27 -31.89
C ALA A 475 -7.20 0.11 -31.84
N ASN A 476 -7.67 -0.77 -30.94
CA ASN A 476 -9.09 -0.86 -30.63
C ASN A 476 -9.56 0.44 -29.96
N ALA A 477 -10.78 0.91 -30.27
CA ALA A 477 -11.42 2.03 -29.63
C ALA A 477 -12.54 1.55 -28.70
N MET A 478 -12.78 2.31 -27.63
CA MET A 478 -13.97 2.12 -26.80
C MET A 478 -15.21 2.57 -27.56
N LYS A 479 -16.32 1.88 -27.35
CA LYS A 479 -17.62 2.32 -27.86
C LYS A 479 -18.18 3.43 -26.96
N GLY A 480 -18.49 4.59 -27.54
CA GLY A 480 -19.08 5.72 -26.81
C GLY A 480 -19.33 6.88 -27.77
N ASP A 481 -20.46 7.56 -27.65
CA ASP A 481 -20.87 8.60 -28.61
C ASP A 481 -19.97 9.84 -28.52
N ASP A 482 -19.60 10.28 -27.32
CA ASP A 482 -18.76 11.47 -27.12
C ASP A 482 -17.32 11.26 -27.58
N LEU A 483 -16.81 10.03 -27.49
CA LEU A 483 -15.42 9.70 -27.76
C LEU A 483 -15.13 9.58 -29.25
N MET A 484 -16.15 9.30 -30.06
CA MET A 484 -16.07 9.26 -31.53
C MET A 484 -16.05 10.65 -32.16
N LEU A 485 -16.35 11.70 -31.38
CA LEU A 485 -16.35 13.08 -31.84
C LEU A 485 -14.96 13.71 -31.88
N LEU A 486 -14.02 13.22 -31.03
CA LEU A 486 -12.67 13.77 -30.96
C LEU A 486 -11.91 13.63 -32.29
N ARG A 487 -11.33 14.75 -32.76
CA ARG A 487 -10.54 14.87 -34.00
C ARG A 487 -9.09 15.30 -33.74
N GLU A 488 -8.69 15.43 -32.50
CA GLU A 488 -7.30 15.70 -32.09
C GLU A 488 -6.82 14.70 -31.06
N ASN A 489 -5.51 14.65 -30.80
CA ASN A 489 -4.92 13.76 -29.84
C ASN A 489 -5.43 14.03 -28.42
N SER A 490 -5.57 12.98 -27.63
CA SER A 490 -5.89 13.11 -26.21
C SER A 490 -4.86 13.97 -25.47
N ARG A 491 -5.33 14.77 -24.52
CA ARG A 491 -4.50 15.61 -23.66
C ARG A 491 -4.68 15.23 -22.19
N VAL A 492 -3.65 15.39 -21.38
CA VAL A 492 -3.77 15.29 -19.92
C VAL A 492 -4.58 16.48 -19.44
N SER A 493 -5.87 16.26 -19.18
CA SER A 493 -6.82 17.34 -18.85
C SER A 493 -7.98 16.84 -17.99
N SER A 494 -8.70 17.78 -17.39
CA SER A 494 -9.87 17.51 -16.57
C SER A 494 -11.04 16.84 -17.32
N TYR A 495 -10.98 16.77 -18.66
CA TYR A 495 -11.98 16.07 -19.48
C TYR A 495 -12.10 14.57 -19.11
N TYR A 496 -11.01 13.96 -18.70
CA TYR A 496 -10.95 12.55 -18.30
C TYR A 496 -11.02 12.36 -16.78
N LEU A 497 -11.21 13.44 -16.01
CA LEU A 497 -11.26 13.41 -14.56
C LEU A 497 -12.69 13.26 -14.08
N GLU A 498 -12.99 12.14 -13.43
CA GLU A 498 -14.34 11.76 -13.01
C GLU A 498 -14.45 11.67 -11.48
N ASN A 499 -15.68 11.60 -10.97
CA ASN A 499 -15.94 11.41 -9.55
C ASN A 499 -15.62 9.95 -9.16
N ALA A 500 -14.85 9.75 -8.07
CA ALA A 500 -14.43 8.46 -7.57
C ALA A 500 -15.37 7.86 -6.52
N SER A 501 -16.52 8.48 -6.24
CA SER A 501 -17.47 7.96 -5.26
C SER A 501 -18.08 6.63 -5.69
N PHE A 502 -18.19 5.70 -4.76
CA PHE A 502 -18.87 4.43 -5.01
C PHE A 502 -19.44 3.81 -3.73
N ALA A 503 -20.39 2.90 -3.90
CA ALA A 503 -20.84 1.93 -2.91
C ALA A 503 -20.81 0.53 -3.53
N ARG A 504 -20.13 -0.42 -2.88
CA ARG A 504 -19.93 -1.80 -3.35
C ARG A 504 -20.52 -2.80 -2.37
N LEU A 505 -21.35 -3.72 -2.84
CA LEU A 505 -21.68 -4.93 -2.10
C LEU A 505 -20.53 -5.92 -2.26
N ASP A 506 -19.63 -5.87 -1.28
CA ASP A 506 -18.35 -6.56 -1.32
C ASP A 506 -18.50 -8.06 -1.07
N ASN A 507 -19.27 -8.42 -0.07
CA ASN A 507 -19.61 -9.81 0.19
C ASN A 507 -21.04 -9.97 0.74
N MET A 508 -21.61 -11.14 0.50
CA MET A 508 -22.92 -11.56 1.01
C MET A 508 -22.89 -13.06 1.19
N SER A 509 -23.50 -13.56 2.25
CA SER A 509 -23.73 -15.00 2.42
C SER A 509 -25.12 -15.28 3.01
N ILE A 510 -25.70 -16.44 2.63
CA ILE A 510 -26.93 -16.97 3.20
C ILE A 510 -26.68 -18.46 3.45
N GLY A 511 -26.97 -18.93 4.65
CA GLY A 511 -26.79 -20.30 5.07
C GLY A 511 -28.02 -20.87 5.78
N TYR A 512 -28.13 -22.19 5.74
CA TYR A 512 -29.13 -22.95 6.49
C TYR A 512 -28.47 -24.09 7.25
N THR A 513 -28.69 -24.15 8.55
CA THR A 513 -28.20 -25.23 9.41
C THR A 513 -29.30 -26.24 9.68
N PHE A 514 -29.08 -27.49 9.29
CA PHE A 514 -30.03 -28.59 9.49
C PHE A 514 -30.06 -29.01 10.96
N ASN A 515 -31.22 -29.53 11.38
CA ASN A 515 -31.35 -30.15 12.67
C ASN A 515 -30.84 -31.60 12.60
N THR A 516 -29.67 -31.86 13.16
CA THR A 516 -28.99 -33.18 13.12
C THR A 516 -29.25 -34.06 14.33
N LYS A 517 -30.08 -33.65 15.30
CA LYS A 517 -30.36 -34.38 16.57
C LYS A 517 -30.78 -35.85 16.42
N LYS A 518 -31.19 -36.27 15.21
CA LYS A 518 -31.57 -37.66 14.93
C LYS A 518 -30.46 -38.47 14.23
N ILE A 519 -29.27 -37.88 14.06
CA ILE A 519 -28.14 -38.48 13.34
C ILE A 519 -26.96 -38.50 14.30
N ASP A 520 -26.74 -39.61 14.98
CA ASP A 520 -25.81 -39.74 16.10
C ASP A 520 -24.33 -39.45 15.74
N TRP A 521 -23.97 -39.58 14.48
CA TRP A 521 -22.61 -39.36 13.99
C TRP A 521 -22.38 -37.95 13.40
N LEU A 522 -23.42 -37.10 13.34
CA LEU A 522 -23.37 -35.78 12.71
C LEU A 522 -23.85 -34.70 13.67
N ASP A 523 -22.90 -33.94 14.22
CA ASP A 523 -23.21 -32.86 15.16
C ASP A 523 -23.87 -31.66 14.47
N LYS A 524 -23.37 -31.29 13.29
CA LYS A 524 -23.87 -30.11 12.56
C LYS A 524 -23.73 -30.30 11.04
N ALA A 525 -24.76 -29.90 10.32
CA ALA A 525 -24.72 -29.78 8.87
C ALA A 525 -25.24 -28.39 8.46
N ARG A 526 -24.46 -27.64 7.69
CA ARG A 526 -24.86 -26.34 7.14
C ARG A 526 -24.54 -26.28 5.66
N ILE A 527 -25.52 -25.85 4.87
CA ILE A 527 -25.31 -25.47 3.46
C ILE A 527 -25.31 -23.95 3.38
N TYR A 528 -24.53 -23.40 2.46
CA TYR A 528 -24.52 -21.94 2.25
C TYR A 528 -24.21 -21.57 0.82
N VAL A 529 -24.65 -20.38 0.46
CA VAL A 529 -24.26 -19.67 -0.77
C VAL A 529 -23.60 -18.36 -0.33
N ALA A 530 -22.43 -18.09 -0.86
CA ALA A 530 -21.75 -16.82 -0.67
C ALA A 530 -21.45 -16.18 -2.03
N ALA A 531 -21.45 -14.87 -2.06
CA ALA A 531 -21.13 -14.10 -3.25
C ALA A 531 -20.19 -12.94 -2.88
N GLN A 532 -19.25 -12.65 -3.78
CA GLN A 532 -18.31 -11.54 -3.62
C GLN A 532 -18.40 -10.60 -4.82
N ASN A 533 -18.19 -9.31 -4.55
CA ASN A 533 -18.19 -8.25 -5.56
C ASN A 533 -19.44 -8.26 -6.43
N LEU A 534 -20.62 -8.35 -5.79
CA LEU A 534 -21.90 -8.55 -6.49
C LEU A 534 -22.27 -7.39 -7.40
N PHE A 535 -22.15 -6.15 -6.89
CA PHE A 535 -22.38 -4.94 -7.67
C PHE A 535 -21.63 -3.74 -7.06
N VAL A 536 -21.43 -2.76 -7.89
CA VAL A 536 -20.94 -1.43 -7.52
C VAL A 536 -21.92 -0.37 -8.04
N ILE A 537 -22.23 0.60 -7.20
CA ILE A 537 -23.02 1.78 -7.54
C ILE A 537 -22.03 2.93 -7.62
N THR A 538 -21.89 3.55 -8.80
CA THR A 538 -20.94 4.63 -9.05
C THR A 538 -21.39 5.43 -10.28
N SER A 539 -20.95 6.69 -10.36
CA SER A 539 -21.03 7.51 -11.57
C SER A 539 -19.77 7.44 -12.42
N TYR A 540 -18.73 6.73 -11.93
CA TYR A 540 -17.49 6.55 -12.69
C TYR A 540 -17.72 5.69 -13.93
N SER A 541 -17.25 6.15 -15.09
CA SER A 541 -17.48 5.49 -16.38
C SER A 541 -16.41 4.46 -16.77
N GLY A 542 -15.29 4.39 -16.02
CA GLY A 542 -14.21 3.41 -16.23
C GLY A 542 -14.53 2.02 -15.69
N LEU A 543 -13.52 1.17 -15.65
CA LEU A 543 -13.68 -0.25 -15.31
C LEU A 543 -14.00 -0.50 -13.83
N ASP A 544 -13.37 0.25 -12.93
CA ASP A 544 -13.60 0.14 -11.49
C ASP A 544 -13.26 1.47 -10.80
N PRO A 545 -14.16 2.06 -9.98
CA PRO A 545 -13.87 3.30 -9.25
C PRO A 545 -12.83 3.08 -8.11
N GLU A 546 -12.58 1.85 -7.72
CA GLU A 546 -11.58 1.49 -6.73
C GLU A 546 -10.32 0.98 -7.42
N VAL A 547 -9.52 1.90 -7.95
CA VAL A 547 -8.24 1.56 -8.55
C VAL A 547 -7.19 1.34 -7.46
N GLU A 548 -6.53 0.20 -7.52
CA GLU A 548 -5.34 -0.02 -6.70
C GLU A 548 -4.19 0.80 -7.25
N LEU A 549 -3.40 1.40 -6.35
CA LEU A 549 -2.14 2.03 -6.71
C LEU A 549 -1.32 1.07 -7.57
N PHE A 550 -0.89 1.55 -8.70
CA PHE A 550 -0.16 0.86 -9.73
C PHE A 550 1.07 0.13 -9.18
N ARG A 551 0.97 -1.17 -8.93
CA ARG A 551 2.08 -2.01 -8.46
C ARG A 551 2.87 -2.68 -9.59
N GLY A 552 2.44 -2.59 -10.84
CA GLY A 552 2.96 -3.44 -11.92
C GLY A 552 4.06 -2.84 -12.78
N GLU A 553 4.17 -1.53 -12.90
CA GLU A 553 5.15 -0.86 -13.77
C GLU A 553 5.99 0.19 -13.03
N ALA A 554 5.82 0.28 -11.72
CA ALA A 554 6.52 1.24 -10.89
C ALA A 554 7.98 0.83 -10.65
N SER A 555 8.79 1.01 -11.68
CA SER A 555 10.14 1.53 -11.45
C SER A 555 10.08 3.00 -10.97
N ASP A 556 8.89 3.56 -10.88
CA ASP A 556 8.66 4.97 -10.56
C ASP A 556 8.45 5.13 -9.06
N THR A 557 9.40 5.80 -8.43
CA THR A 557 9.34 6.22 -7.02
C THR A 557 8.13 7.14 -6.74
N ASP A 558 7.49 7.64 -7.80
CA ASP A 558 6.44 8.66 -7.74
C ASP A 558 5.01 8.07 -7.71
N ALA A 559 4.85 6.75 -7.89
CA ALA A 559 3.52 6.10 -7.93
C ALA A 559 2.70 6.32 -6.64
N GLY A 560 3.36 6.37 -5.48
CA GLY A 560 2.72 6.69 -4.19
C GLY A 560 2.28 8.15 -4.06
N LEU A 561 2.81 9.05 -4.88
CA LEU A 561 2.53 10.49 -4.87
C LEU A 561 1.47 10.90 -5.88
N SER A 562 1.04 9.98 -6.76
CA SER A 562 0.06 10.23 -7.82
C SER A 562 -1.11 9.22 -7.80
N PRO A 563 -1.81 9.06 -6.66
CA PRO A 563 -2.99 8.18 -6.59
C PRO A 563 -4.13 8.71 -7.45
N GLY A 564 -5.06 7.82 -7.83
CA GLY A 564 -6.25 8.21 -8.58
C GLY A 564 -6.08 8.19 -10.10
N ILE A 565 -5.14 7.42 -10.64
CA ILE A 565 -5.02 7.13 -12.07
C ILE A 565 -5.44 5.69 -12.33
N GLU A 566 -6.48 5.45 -13.12
CA GLU A 566 -6.83 4.10 -13.54
C GLU A 566 -5.80 3.56 -14.54
N PRO A 567 -5.16 2.40 -14.26
CA PRO A 567 -4.20 1.79 -15.19
C PRO A 567 -4.90 1.32 -16.47
N ARG A 568 -4.28 1.53 -17.62
CA ARG A 568 -4.83 1.08 -18.93
C ARG A 568 -5.05 -0.42 -19.03
N ASN A 569 -4.30 -1.21 -18.28
CA ASN A 569 -4.33 -2.67 -18.28
C ASN A 569 -5.00 -3.24 -17.02
N TYR A 570 -5.85 -2.46 -16.36
CA TYR A 570 -6.57 -2.89 -15.18
C TYR A 570 -7.55 -4.02 -15.53
N MET A 571 -7.51 -5.09 -14.75
CA MET A 571 -8.48 -6.17 -14.85
C MET A 571 -9.55 -5.96 -13.78
N PRO A 572 -10.82 -5.78 -14.15
CA PRO A 572 -11.89 -5.55 -13.18
C PRO A 572 -12.04 -6.75 -12.24
N LYS A 573 -12.45 -6.46 -11.00
CA LYS A 573 -12.68 -7.48 -9.98
C LYS A 573 -13.78 -8.45 -10.43
N ALA A 574 -13.50 -9.76 -10.36
CA ALA A 574 -14.47 -10.77 -10.73
C ALA A 574 -15.60 -10.87 -9.70
N ARG A 575 -16.82 -11.14 -10.15
CA ARG A 575 -17.91 -11.63 -9.31
C ARG A 575 -17.69 -13.11 -9.04
N SER A 576 -17.76 -13.50 -7.78
CA SER A 576 -17.57 -14.90 -7.38
C SER A 576 -18.80 -15.40 -6.64
N PHE A 577 -19.20 -16.63 -6.96
CA PHE A 577 -20.25 -17.35 -6.24
C PHE A 577 -19.66 -18.65 -5.69
N THR A 578 -19.87 -18.88 -4.40
CA THR A 578 -19.39 -20.07 -3.70
C THR A 578 -20.58 -20.81 -3.11
N PHE A 579 -20.69 -22.09 -3.43
CA PHE A 579 -21.61 -23.01 -2.78
C PHE A 579 -20.79 -23.91 -1.85
N GLY A 580 -21.20 -24.02 -0.61
CA GLY A 580 -20.45 -24.78 0.38
C GLY A 580 -21.33 -25.59 1.31
N VAL A 581 -20.73 -26.65 1.85
CA VAL A 581 -21.31 -27.52 2.88
C VAL A 581 -20.31 -27.61 4.02
N ASN A 582 -20.75 -27.32 5.22
CA ASN A 582 -19.98 -27.49 6.45
C ASN A 582 -20.59 -28.64 7.24
N LEU A 583 -19.80 -29.65 7.54
CA LEU A 583 -20.19 -30.80 8.36
C LEU A 583 -19.27 -30.85 9.59
N SER A 584 -19.86 -31.14 10.75
CA SER A 584 -19.14 -31.40 12.00
C SER A 584 -19.58 -32.77 12.51
N PHE A 585 -18.62 -33.62 12.86
CA PHE A 585 -18.84 -35.02 13.27
C PHE A 585 -18.43 -35.22 14.71
#